data_2547a58e72ccdf900a25d183543e3c0f
#
_entry.id   2547a58e72ccdf900a25d183543e3c0f
#
_cell.length_a   1.000
_cell.length_b   1.000
_cell.length_c   1.000
_cell.angle_alpha   90.00
_cell.angle_beta   90.00
_cell.angle_gamma   90.00
#
_symmetry.space_group_name_H-M   'P 1'
#
loop_
_entity.id
_entity.type
_entity.pdbx_description
1 polymer ?
#
loop_
_entity_poly.entity_id
_entity_poly.type
_entity_poly.pdbx_seq_one_letter_code
_entity_poly.pdbx_strand_id
1 'polypeptide(L)'
;MPDAIIVGGGPAGSTAGALLAEKGHDVLILEKEKFPRYHIGESLMPYCYFPLERLGVVDQLMESACPRKYCVQFVRQDGSLSQPFYFF
;
A
#
# COMPACT_ATOMS: atom_id res chain seq x y z
N MET A 1 -10.32 -1.79 -26.46
CA MET A 1 -8.90 -1.86 -26.11
C MET A 1 -8.63 -1.00 -24.88
N PRO A 2 -7.94 -1.52 -23.87
CA PRO A 2 -7.69 -0.73 -22.67
C PRO A 2 -6.78 0.46 -22.93
N ASP A 3 -7.03 1.54 -22.21
CA ASP A 3 -6.18 2.74 -22.24
C ASP A 3 -4.88 2.53 -21.50
N ALA A 4 -4.91 1.70 -20.44
CA ALA A 4 -3.73 1.40 -19.62
C ALA A 4 -3.76 -0.06 -19.21
N ILE A 5 -2.60 -0.69 -19.22
CA ILE A 5 -2.42 -2.05 -18.71
C ILE A 5 -1.43 -1.98 -17.56
N ILE A 6 -1.84 -2.50 -16.40
CA ILE A 6 -1.02 -2.50 -15.19
C ILE A 6 -0.64 -3.93 -14.88
N VAL A 7 0.64 -4.19 -14.74
CA VAL A 7 1.16 -5.51 -14.39
C VAL A 7 1.43 -5.53 -12.89
N GLY A 8 0.61 -6.29 -12.18
CA GLY A 8 0.68 -6.40 -10.73
C GLY A 8 -0.51 -5.73 -10.04
N GLY A 9 -1.24 -6.50 -9.24
CA GLY A 9 -2.42 -6.04 -8.50
C GLY A 9 -2.15 -5.76 -7.02
N GLY A 10 -0.91 -5.46 -6.65
CA GLY A 10 -0.56 -5.05 -5.29
C GLY A 10 -1.00 -3.62 -4.98
N PRO A 11 -0.54 -3.05 -3.85
CA PRO A 11 -0.98 -1.71 -3.46
C PRO A 11 -0.71 -0.64 -4.51
N ALA A 12 0.46 -0.66 -5.15
CA ALA A 12 0.80 0.34 -6.16
C ALA A 12 -0.07 0.20 -7.41
N GLY A 13 -0.19 -1.02 -7.93
CA GLY A 13 -0.98 -1.27 -9.13
C GLY A 13 -2.46 -1.02 -8.93
N SER A 14 -2.99 -1.44 -7.78
CA SER A 14 -4.40 -1.21 -7.46
C SER A 14 -4.70 0.27 -7.29
N THR A 15 -3.80 1.02 -6.66
CA THR A 15 -3.97 2.47 -6.47
C THR A 15 -3.95 3.19 -7.81
N ALA A 16 -2.94 2.91 -8.64
CA ALA A 16 -2.83 3.52 -9.96
C ALA A 16 -4.05 3.20 -10.82
N GLY A 17 -4.46 1.93 -10.81
CA GLY A 17 -5.62 1.50 -11.60
C GLY A 17 -6.90 2.17 -11.17
N ALA A 18 -7.14 2.27 -9.87
CA ALA A 18 -8.34 2.90 -9.34
C ALA A 18 -8.39 4.40 -9.69
N LEU A 19 -7.27 5.10 -9.56
CA LEU A 19 -7.21 6.52 -9.88
C LEU A 19 -7.37 6.78 -11.37
N LEU A 20 -6.81 5.94 -12.22
CA LEU A 20 -7.01 6.06 -13.66
C LEU A 20 -8.46 5.78 -14.05
N ALA A 21 -9.05 4.77 -13.46
CA ALA A 21 -10.45 4.43 -13.72
C ALA A 21 -11.39 5.56 -13.28
N GLU A 22 -11.08 6.19 -12.15
CA GLU A 22 -11.86 7.33 -11.66
C GLU A 22 -11.86 8.49 -12.66
N LYS A 23 -10.78 8.63 -13.41
CA LYS A 23 -10.65 9.68 -14.43
C LYS A 23 -11.27 9.27 -15.78
N GLY A 24 -11.91 8.12 -15.84
CA GLY A 24 -12.63 7.66 -17.03
C GLY A 24 -11.79 6.81 -17.98
N HIS A 25 -10.59 6.41 -17.61
CA HIS A 25 -9.76 5.55 -18.44
C HIS A 25 -10.18 4.08 -18.29
N ASP A 26 -10.06 3.33 -19.37
CA ASP A 26 -10.28 1.89 -19.36
C ASP A 26 -8.97 1.21 -18.93
N VAL A 27 -8.99 0.56 -17.76
CA VAL A 27 -7.79 0.01 -17.13
C VAL A 27 -7.91 -1.50 -17.01
N LEU A 28 -6.85 -2.19 -17.41
CA LEU A 28 -6.72 -3.64 -17.22
C LEU A 28 -5.56 -3.91 -16.26
N ILE A 29 -5.84 -4.63 -15.16
CA ILE A 29 -4.81 -5.06 -14.22
C ILE A 29 -4.58 -6.55 -14.41
N LEU A 30 -3.32 -6.92 -14.61
CA LEU A 30 -2.90 -8.30 -14.74
C LEU A 30 -2.17 -8.73 -13.48
N GLU A 31 -2.73 -9.68 -12.76
CA GLU A 31 -2.13 -10.25 -11.55
C GLU A 31 -1.94 -11.75 -11.75
N LYS A 32 -0.70 -12.22 -11.57
CA LYS A 32 -0.36 -13.62 -11.83
C LYS A 32 -0.83 -14.58 -10.75
N GLU A 33 -1.15 -14.09 -9.57
CA GLU A 33 -1.49 -14.92 -8.41
C GLU A 33 -2.87 -14.57 -7.89
N LYS A 34 -3.48 -15.55 -7.23
CA LYS A 34 -4.76 -15.36 -6.55
C LYS A 34 -4.52 -14.92 -5.12
N PHE A 35 -5.18 -13.86 -4.68
CA PHE A 35 -5.07 -13.41 -3.30
C PHE A 35 -5.93 -14.31 -2.37
N PRO A 36 -5.51 -14.52 -1.10
CA PRO A 36 -4.26 -14.05 -0.50
C PRO A 36 -3.05 -14.81 -1.05
N ARG A 37 -1.90 -14.12 -1.10
CA ARG A 37 -0.67 -14.67 -1.64
C ARG A 37 0.52 -14.29 -0.77
N TYR A 38 1.63 -15.05 -0.91
CA TYR A 38 2.88 -14.67 -0.28
C TYR A 38 3.42 -13.38 -0.92
N HIS A 39 3.90 -12.48 -0.07
CA HIS A 39 4.53 -11.23 -0.54
C HIS A 39 5.47 -10.71 0.54
N ILE A 40 6.42 -9.88 0.11
CA ILE A 40 7.35 -9.18 0.99
C ILE A 40 6.97 -7.70 0.94
N GLY A 41 7.15 -7.00 2.08
CA GLY A 41 6.79 -5.59 2.17
C GLY A 41 5.32 -5.41 2.52
N GLU A 42 4.92 -5.91 3.70
CA GLU A 42 3.55 -5.87 4.17
C GLU A 42 3.21 -4.58 4.92
N SER A 43 4.19 -3.68 5.11
CA SER A 43 3.96 -2.40 5.80
C SER A 43 3.84 -1.26 4.79
N LEU A 44 2.92 -0.34 5.08
CA LEU A 44 2.78 0.88 4.30
C LEU A 44 3.39 2.05 5.08
N MET A 45 4.17 2.85 4.36
CA MET A 45 4.77 4.06 4.95
C MET A 45 3.74 5.17 5.08
N PRO A 46 3.97 6.16 5.97
CA PRO A 46 2.96 7.18 6.26
C PRO A 46 2.48 7.97 5.05
N TYR A 47 3.33 8.22 4.07
CA TYR A 47 2.95 8.98 2.89
C TYR A 47 1.86 8.29 2.07
N CYS A 48 1.69 6.98 2.22
CA CYS A 48 0.62 6.24 1.56
C CYS A 48 -0.78 6.69 2.00
N TYR A 49 -0.88 7.40 3.11
CA TYR A 49 -2.15 7.94 3.59
C TYR A 49 -2.83 8.79 2.51
N PHE A 50 -2.09 9.62 1.79
CA PHE A 50 -2.69 10.57 0.86
C PHE A 50 -3.38 9.91 -0.33
N PRO A 51 -2.75 9.00 -1.08
CA PRO A 51 -3.47 8.31 -2.14
C PRO A 51 -4.61 7.42 -1.63
N LEU A 52 -4.47 6.82 -0.44
CA LEU A 52 -5.53 6.00 0.13
C LEU A 52 -6.72 6.85 0.55
N GLU A 53 -6.48 8.03 1.11
CA GLU A 53 -7.55 8.98 1.41
C GLU A 53 -8.24 9.45 0.15
N ARG A 54 -7.47 9.72 -0.89
CA ARG A 54 -7.99 10.14 -2.19
C ARG A 54 -8.93 9.09 -2.78
N LEU A 55 -8.64 7.79 -2.55
CA LEU A 55 -9.49 6.68 -2.99
C LEU A 55 -10.66 6.41 -2.05
N GLY A 56 -10.67 7.02 -0.87
CA GLY A 56 -11.74 6.83 0.10
C GLY A 56 -11.69 5.50 0.84
N VAL A 57 -10.51 4.88 0.96
CA VAL A 57 -10.39 3.56 1.60
C VAL A 57 -9.76 3.60 2.99
N VAL A 58 -9.37 4.79 3.48
CA VAL A 58 -8.70 4.91 4.78
C VAL A 58 -9.57 4.37 5.91
N ASP A 59 -10.85 4.72 5.93
CA ASP A 59 -11.76 4.26 6.99
C ASP A 59 -11.90 2.74 7.00
N GLN A 60 -11.96 2.13 5.83
CA GLN A 60 -12.02 0.67 5.73
C GLN A 60 -10.76 0.01 6.28
N LEU A 61 -9.59 0.60 6.03
CA LEU A 61 -8.34 0.10 6.59
C LEU A 61 -8.29 0.25 8.10
N MET A 62 -8.79 1.37 8.64
CA MET A 62 -8.82 1.60 10.08
C MET A 62 -9.73 0.63 10.80
N GLU A 63 -10.80 0.19 10.15
CA GLU A 63 -11.76 -0.77 10.71
C GLU A 63 -11.34 -2.22 10.45
N SER A 64 -10.32 -2.45 9.62
CA SER A 64 -9.86 -3.79 9.29
C SER A 64 -9.01 -4.39 10.40
N ALA A 65 -8.63 -5.68 10.23
CA ALA A 65 -7.74 -6.37 11.16
C ALA A 65 -6.27 -5.93 11.03
N CYS A 66 -5.96 -5.00 10.12
CA CYS A 66 -4.59 -4.53 9.93
C CYS A 66 -4.14 -3.69 11.13
N PRO A 67 -3.04 -4.05 11.78
CA PRO A 67 -2.55 -3.26 12.91
C PRO A 67 -1.95 -1.95 12.45
N ARG A 68 -2.04 -0.93 13.31
CA ARG A 68 -1.41 0.35 13.06
C ARG A 68 0.08 0.27 13.34
N LYS A 69 0.84 0.99 12.54
CA LYS A 69 2.28 1.13 12.71
C LYS A 69 2.58 2.55 13.19
N TYR A 70 3.18 2.67 14.36
CA TYR A 70 3.39 3.97 15.01
C TYR A 70 4.78 4.51 14.82
N CYS A 71 5.78 3.63 14.70
CA CYS A 71 7.17 4.05 14.61
C CYS A 71 8.03 2.96 14.00
N VAL A 72 9.29 3.31 13.73
CA VAL A 72 10.32 2.37 13.34
C VAL A 72 11.56 2.61 14.21
N GLN A 73 12.24 1.54 14.57
CA GLN A 73 13.47 1.60 15.34
C GLN A 73 14.45 0.60 14.74
N PHE A 74 15.71 1.00 14.66
CA PHE A 74 16.75 0.16 14.07
C PHE A 74 17.61 -0.48 15.16
N VAL A 75 17.98 -1.73 14.94
CA VAL A 75 18.87 -2.49 15.84
C VAL A 75 20.17 -2.72 15.08
N ARG A 76 21.31 -2.35 15.70
CA ARG A 76 22.63 -2.57 15.13
C ARG A 76 23.09 -4.00 15.42
N GLN A 77 24.18 -4.41 14.74
CA GLN A 77 24.75 -5.74 14.95
C GLN A 77 25.22 -5.97 16.38
N ASP A 78 25.66 -4.92 17.07
CA ASP A 78 26.12 -5.02 18.47
C ASP A 78 24.96 -5.06 19.48
N GLY A 79 23.71 -5.05 18.99
CA GLY A 79 22.52 -5.02 19.84
C GLY A 79 22.07 -3.65 20.28
N SER A 80 22.81 -2.59 19.92
CA SER A 80 22.39 -1.24 20.29
C SER A 80 21.20 -0.80 19.46
N LEU A 81 20.34 0.05 20.05
CA LEU A 81 19.11 0.52 19.44
C LEU A 81 19.26 1.99 19.03
N SER A 82 18.66 2.33 17.89
CA SER A 82 18.49 3.73 17.51
C SER A 82 17.37 4.35 18.32
N GLN A 83 17.23 5.67 18.24
CA GLN A 83 16.02 6.33 18.71
C GLN A 83 14.85 5.91 17.81
N PRO A 84 13.64 5.76 18.37
CA PRO A 84 12.48 5.46 17.53
C PRO A 84 12.12 6.67 16.65
N PHE A 85 11.74 6.38 15.41
CA PHE A 85 11.24 7.39 14.48
C PHE A 85 9.72 7.25 14.44
N TYR A 86 9.01 8.21 15.01
CA TYR A 86 7.55 8.18 15.09
C TYR A 86 6.91 8.76 13.86
N PHE A 87 5.72 8.26 13.52
CA PHE A 87 4.98 8.61 12.30
C PHE A 87 3.87 9.65 12.55
N PHE A 88 4.06 10.56 13.48
CA PHE A 88 3.08 11.61 13.77
C PHE A 88 3.70 12.94 14.14
#